data_5bc1aace16ea1f1f07eca209d3962da1
#
_entry.id   5bc1aace16ea1f1f07eca209d3962da1
#
_cell.length_a   1.000
_cell.length_b   1.000
_cell.length_c   1.000
_cell.angle_alpha   90.00
_cell.angle_beta   90.00
_cell.angle_gamma   90.00
#
_symmetry.space_group_name_H-M   'P 1'
#
loop_
_entity.id
_entity.type
_entity.pdbx_description
1 polymer ?
#
loop_
_entity_poly.entity_id
_entity_poly.type
_entity_poly.pdbx_seq_one_letter_code
_entity_poly.pdbx_strand_id
1 'polypeptide(L)'
;MLKNHLKDPSLLVERAYVDGQWIVADDGATLDITDPATGDVIAQVPALQGAETRRAIEAADRAWPAWRARPAAERAAFLERWHQAMLENVEDLALIMTLEQGKPLNESRGEIRYGASFVKWFAEEARRSYGETIPAPSADRRLMTLKQPVGVCAAITPWNFPNAMITRKCAPALAAGCPIIVKPSDLTPLSALALAVLAERVGIPAGVFNVITGMPTGIGEELTGNPVVRKISFTGSTAVGRLLMRQSAEHIKRLSLELGGNAPFIVFDDAELEQAVTGIMLSKFRNAGQTCVCANRILVQDGIYDRFAARLVEEVARLKVGNGLEDGVTIGPLISPAAVSKVARHIDDALSQGAKLLYGGMPDGDSQFVQPTVLGDTHAGMLLANEETFGPVAPLMRFTDEAQALALANATPYGLGAYYFTQDLRRSWRFGEALEFGMVGLNTGIISMEVAPFGGVKQSGLGREGSSYGLDEYLEVKAFHVGGL
;
A
#
# COMPACT_ATOMS: atom_id res chain seq x y z
N MET A 1 27.46 8.40 7.56
CA MET A 1 26.26 8.15 8.37
C MET A 1 25.11 8.97 7.78
N LEU A 2 23.93 8.38 7.62
CA LEU A 2 22.72 8.98 6.99
C LEU A 2 22.38 10.38 7.54
N LYS A 3 22.48 10.58 8.86
CA LYS A 3 22.21 11.88 9.52
C LYS A 3 22.93 13.09 8.90
N ASN A 4 24.11 12.89 8.34
CA ASN A 4 24.92 13.98 7.78
C ASN A 4 24.44 14.45 6.40
N HIS A 5 23.54 13.69 5.77
CA HIS A 5 22.95 14.00 4.47
C HIS A 5 21.57 14.66 4.58
N LEU A 6 20.96 14.64 5.77
CA LEU A 6 19.66 15.27 6.02
C LEU A 6 19.82 16.75 6.31
N LYS A 7 18.91 17.57 5.80
CA LYS A 7 18.79 19.00 6.19
C LYS A 7 18.33 19.12 7.62
N ASP A 8 17.41 18.22 8.05
CA ASP A 8 16.93 18.08 9.40
C ASP A 8 17.28 16.70 9.97
N PRO A 9 18.45 16.53 10.60
CA PRO A 9 18.90 15.24 11.17
C PRO A 9 17.98 14.67 12.26
N SER A 10 17.09 15.49 12.85
CA SER A 10 16.17 15.04 13.88
C SER A 10 14.99 14.21 13.33
N LEU A 11 14.81 14.15 12.02
CA LEU A 11 13.86 13.25 11.36
C LEU A 11 14.32 11.78 11.39
N LEU A 12 15.62 11.52 11.57
CA LEU A 12 16.14 10.17 11.71
C LEU A 12 16.23 9.79 13.20
N VAL A 13 15.24 9.06 13.66
CA VAL A 13 15.13 8.58 15.04
C VAL A 13 15.25 7.06 15.10
N GLU A 14 16.05 6.56 16.04
CA GLU A 14 16.30 5.14 16.28
C GLU A 14 15.59 4.68 17.57
N ARG A 15 14.35 5.10 17.76
CA ARG A 15 13.50 4.77 18.90
C ARG A 15 12.06 4.67 18.46
N ALA A 16 11.28 3.83 19.12
CA ALA A 16 9.83 3.73 18.89
C ALA A 16 9.11 4.90 19.58
N TYR A 17 7.95 5.27 19.08
CA TYR A 17 7.16 6.40 19.59
C TYR A 17 5.87 5.92 20.23
N VAL A 18 5.77 6.01 21.54
CA VAL A 18 4.63 5.55 22.33
C VAL A 18 4.25 6.58 23.38
N ASP A 19 2.98 6.97 23.45
CA ASP A 19 2.44 7.90 24.45
C ASP A 19 3.19 9.25 24.52
N GLY A 20 3.63 9.77 23.36
CA GLY A 20 4.42 11.00 23.30
C GLY A 20 5.87 10.83 23.78
N GLN A 21 6.37 9.60 23.91
CA GLN A 21 7.72 9.31 24.36
C GLN A 21 8.48 8.46 23.32
N TRP A 22 9.75 8.74 23.19
CA TRP A 22 10.70 7.94 22.37
C TRP A 22 11.34 6.86 23.24
N ILE A 23 10.92 5.59 23.01
CA ILE A 23 11.28 4.45 23.86
C ILE A 23 12.22 3.47 23.15
N VAL A 24 12.91 2.65 23.93
CA VAL A 24 13.69 1.47 23.51
C VAL A 24 12.96 0.20 23.93
N ALA A 25 13.42 -0.97 23.46
CA ALA A 25 12.91 -2.26 23.93
C ALA A 25 13.32 -2.48 25.41
N ASP A 26 12.45 -3.11 26.19
CA ASP A 26 12.66 -3.37 27.61
C ASP A 26 13.89 -4.27 27.86
N ASP A 27 14.17 -5.18 26.94
CA ASP A 27 15.33 -6.07 26.94
C ASP A 27 16.56 -5.50 26.22
N GLY A 28 16.44 -4.28 25.66
CA GLY A 28 17.50 -3.63 24.90
C GLY A 28 17.71 -4.21 23.49
N ALA A 29 16.85 -5.13 23.02
CA ALA A 29 16.98 -5.73 21.70
C ALA A 29 16.74 -4.71 20.57
N THR A 30 17.50 -4.85 19.49
CA THR A 30 17.42 -3.99 18.30
C THR A 30 17.32 -4.81 17.01
N LEU A 31 16.82 -4.16 15.95
CA LEU A 31 16.85 -4.64 14.58
C LEU A 31 17.73 -3.73 13.74
N ASP A 32 18.60 -4.32 12.94
CA ASP A 32 19.39 -3.59 11.96
C ASP A 32 18.53 -3.25 10.75
N ILE A 33 18.62 -1.99 10.32
CA ILE A 33 17.99 -1.52 9.09
C ILE A 33 19.10 -1.34 8.05
N THR A 34 18.94 -2.04 6.93
CA THR A 34 19.96 -2.11 5.88
C THR A 34 19.52 -1.36 4.63
N ASP A 35 20.46 -0.73 3.93
CA ASP A 35 20.28 -0.24 2.58
C ASP A 35 20.29 -1.42 1.59
N PRO A 36 19.20 -1.72 0.88
CA PRO A 36 19.17 -2.83 -0.07
C PRO A 36 20.09 -2.63 -1.30
N ALA A 37 20.57 -1.41 -1.54
CA ALA A 37 21.48 -1.12 -2.63
C ALA A 37 22.94 -1.50 -2.31
N THR A 38 23.35 -1.42 -1.03
CA THR A 38 24.75 -1.64 -0.60
C THR A 38 24.89 -2.80 0.37
N GLY A 39 23.82 -3.17 1.09
CA GLY A 39 23.84 -4.12 2.20
C GLY A 39 24.33 -3.51 3.52
N ASP A 40 24.69 -2.24 3.54
CA ASP A 40 25.18 -1.57 4.75
C ASP A 40 24.06 -1.34 5.76
N VAL A 41 24.40 -1.47 7.06
CA VAL A 41 23.50 -1.08 8.16
C VAL A 41 23.48 0.45 8.24
N ILE A 42 22.28 1.04 8.04
CA ILE A 42 22.07 2.50 8.04
C ILE A 42 21.52 3.04 9.36
N ALA A 43 20.85 2.20 10.16
CA ALA A 43 20.29 2.52 11.47
C ALA A 43 19.96 1.26 12.27
N GLN A 44 19.70 1.43 13.58
CA GLN A 44 19.16 0.38 14.44
C GLN A 44 17.88 0.87 15.12
N VAL A 45 16.84 0.05 15.15
CA VAL A 45 15.57 0.39 15.81
C VAL A 45 15.23 -0.64 16.89
N PRO A 46 14.46 -0.28 17.94
CA PRO A 46 14.06 -1.22 18.97
C PRO A 46 13.27 -2.40 18.41
N ALA A 47 13.57 -3.60 18.89
CA ALA A 47 12.83 -4.83 18.62
C ALA A 47 11.76 -5.04 19.69
N LEU A 48 10.71 -4.18 19.70
CA LEU A 48 9.60 -4.26 20.66
C LEU A 48 8.83 -5.56 20.51
N GLN A 49 8.18 -5.98 21.59
CA GLN A 49 7.39 -7.20 21.68
C GLN A 49 5.98 -6.95 22.25
N GLY A 50 5.31 -8.00 22.74
CA GLY A 50 3.93 -7.90 23.24
C GLY A 50 3.75 -6.96 24.43
N ALA A 51 4.72 -6.87 25.35
CA ALA A 51 4.62 -6.01 26.53
C ALA A 51 4.59 -4.52 26.17
N GLU A 52 5.50 -4.08 25.30
CA GLU A 52 5.55 -2.69 24.83
C GLU A 52 4.34 -2.39 23.92
N THR A 53 3.91 -3.36 23.12
CA THR A 53 2.69 -3.25 22.31
C THR A 53 1.46 -3.03 23.19
N ARG A 54 1.35 -3.75 24.30
CA ARG A 54 0.26 -3.57 25.29
C ARG A 54 0.26 -2.16 25.85
N ARG A 55 1.43 -1.62 26.24
CA ARG A 55 1.55 -0.23 26.71
C ARG A 55 1.10 0.79 25.68
N ALA A 56 1.42 0.55 24.39
CA ALA A 56 0.94 1.41 23.30
C ALA A 56 -0.58 1.34 23.12
N ILE A 57 -1.20 0.16 23.27
CA ILE A 57 -2.65 -0.02 23.26
C ILE A 57 -3.30 0.70 24.43
N GLU A 58 -2.77 0.55 25.64
CA GLU A 58 -3.26 1.23 26.85
C GLU A 58 -3.15 2.76 26.72
N ALA A 59 -2.05 3.27 26.13
CA ALA A 59 -1.88 4.69 25.86
C ALA A 59 -2.94 5.21 24.88
N ALA A 60 -3.20 4.46 23.82
CA ALA A 60 -4.22 4.79 22.83
C ALA A 60 -5.64 4.79 23.47
N ASP A 61 -5.93 3.84 24.34
CA ASP A 61 -7.22 3.76 25.04
C ASP A 61 -7.42 4.95 26.00
N ARG A 62 -6.38 5.32 26.74
CA ARG A 62 -6.42 6.52 27.61
C ARG A 62 -6.62 7.81 26.81
N ALA A 63 -6.01 7.92 25.63
CA ALA A 63 -6.12 9.11 24.78
C ALA A 63 -7.49 9.21 24.06
N TRP A 64 -8.15 8.09 23.82
CA TRP A 64 -9.35 8.02 22.98
C TRP A 64 -10.51 8.91 23.44
N PRO A 65 -10.94 8.93 24.73
CA PRO A 65 -12.07 9.76 25.14
C PRO A 65 -11.89 11.25 24.81
N ALA A 66 -10.70 11.79 25.05
CA ALA A 66 -10.38 13.19 24.74
C ALA A 66 -10.27 13.44 23.23
N TRP A 67 -9.69 12.49 22.45
CA TRP A 67 -9.56 12.63 21.00
C TRP A 67 -10.90 12.57 20.28
N ARG A 68 -11.75 11.60 20.59
CA ARG A 68 -13.08 11.47 19.98
C ARG A 68 -14.03 12.62 20.31
N ALA A 69 -13.85 13.27 21.45
CA ALA A 69 -14.66 14.41 21.89
C ALA A 69 -14.32 15.70 21.15
N ARG A 70 -13.15 15.79 20.48
CA ARG A 70 -12.78 16.98 19.71
C ARG A 70 -13.68 17.15 18.49
N PRO A 71 -14.13 18.38 18.19
CA PRO A 71 -14.80 18.68 16.94
C PRO A 71 -14.01 18.21 15.72
N ALA A 72 -14.72 17.77 14.67
CA ALA A 72 -14.09 17.31 13.43
C ALA A 72 -13.13 18.37 12.83
N ALA A 73 -13.47 19.65 12.93
CA ALA A 73 -12.63 20.75 12.46
C ALA A 73 -11.28 20.84 13.19
N GLU A 74 -11.24 20.52 14.49
CA GLU A 74 -9.99 20.51 15.25
C GLU A 74 -9.11 19.31 14.84
N ARG A 75 -9.71 18.11 14.66
CA ARG A 75 -8.97 16.96 14.17
C ARG A 75 -8.44 17.20 12.75
N ALA A 76 -9.24 17.80 11.88
CA ALA A 76 -8.82 18.22 10.55
C ALA A 76 -7.62 19.18 10.59
N ALA A 77 -7.61 20.16 11.49
CA ALA A 77 -6.51 21.11 11.61
C ALA A 77 -5.16 20.46 12.00
N PHE A 78 -5.17 19.38 12.79
CA PHE A 78 -3.96 18.59 13.05
C PHE A 78 -3.46 17.90 11.78
N LEU A 79 -4.36 17.30 11.02
CA LEU A 79 -4.01 16.64 9.74
C LEU A 79 -3.52 17.66 8.70
N GLU A 80 -4.12 18.83 8.61
CA GLU A 80 -3.66 19.91 7.70
C GLU A 80 -2.22 20.33 8.04
N ARG A 81 -1.89 20.54 9.32
CA ARG A 81 -0.50 20.85 9.73
C ARG A 81 0.45 19.68 9.46
N TRP A 82 0.02 18.43 9.68
CA TRP A 82 0.84 17.25 9.40
C TRP A 82 1.12 17.11 7.91
N HIS A 83 0.12 17.30 7.06
CA HIS A 83 0.27 17.38 5.61
C HIS A 83 1.32 18.41 5.20
N GLN A 84 1.21 19.65 5.73
CA GLN A 84 2.14 20.72 5.42
C GLN A 84 3.57 20.38 5.87
N ALA A 85 3.73 19.84 7.07
CA ALA A 85 5.02 19.40 7.59
C ALA A 85 5.66 18.30 6.73
N MET A 86 4.88 17.36 6.17
CA MET A 86 5.39 16.38 5.22
C MET A 86 5.90 17.02 3.93
N LEU A 87 5.16 18.00 3.38
CA LEU A 87 5.57 18.67 2.15
C LEU A 87 6.82 19.55 2.34
N GLU A 88 6.99 20.18 3.48
CA GLU A 88 8.17 20.96 3.84
C GLU A 88 9.43 20.12 4.00
N ASN A 89 9.27 18.81 4.31
CA ASN A 89 10.36 17.88 4.55
C ASN A 89 10.49 16.79 3.46
N VAL A 90 9.94 17.00 2.26
CA VAL A 90 9.91 16.01 1.17
C VAL A 90 11.30 15.44 0.87
N GLU A 91 12.35 16.28 0.83
CA GLU A 91 13.69 15.84 0.46
C GLU A 91 14.29 14.90 1.49
N ASP A 92 14.19 15.22 2.78
CA ASP A 92 14.72 14.37 3.84
C ASP A 92 13.92 13.08 3.99
N LEU A 93 12.59 13.16 3.93
CA LEU A 93 11.73 11.98 3.96
C LEU A 93 11.98 11.06 2.76
N ALA A 94 12.20 11.62 1.58
CA ALA A 94 12.52 10.84 0.37
C ALA A 94 13.91 10.19 0.46
N LEU A 95 14.90 10.89 1.03
CA LEU A 95 16.24 10.33 1.23
C LEU A 95 16.21 9.15 2.22
N ILE A 96 15.53 9.31 3.36
CA ILE A 96 15.33 8.22 4.33
C ILE A 96 14.69 7.02 3.65
N MET A 97 13.62 7.24 2.88
CA MET A 97 12.91 6.18 2.17
C MET A 97 13.78 5.48 1.12
N THR A 98 14.52 6.22 0.30
CA THR A 98 15.41 5.63 -0.72
C THR A 98 16.44 4.71 -0.07
N LEU A 99 17.02 5.13 1.05
CA LEU A 99 18.04 4.36 1.74
C LEU A 99 17.50 3.10 2.45
N GLU A 100 16.29 3.14 3.03
CA GLU A 100 15.76 1.94 3.69
C GLU A 100 15.01 0.98 2.74
N GLN A 101 14.50 1.48 1.59
CA GLN A 101 13.65 0.69 0.69
C GLN A 101 14.30 0.43 -0.67
N GLY A 102 15.22 1.29 -1.11
CA GLY A 102 15.98 1.13 -2.36
C GLY A 102 15.40 1.81 -3.60
N LYS A 103 14.14 2.26 -3.61
CA LYS A 103 13.55 2.93 -4.78
C LYS A 103 14.30 4.22 -5.15
N PRO A 104 14.31 4.60 -6.45
CA PRO A 104 14.93 5.85 -6.90
C PRO A 104 14.38 7.08 -6.16
N LEU A 105 15.25 8.04 -5.87
CA LEU A 105 14.92 9.24 -5.10
C LEU A 105 13.73 10.03 -5.68
N ASN A 106 13.58 10.04 -7.01
CA ASN A 106 12.42 10.69 -7.65
C ASN A 106 11.11 9.95 -7.37
N GLU A 107 11.12 8.62 -7.29
CA GLU A 107 9.96 7.83 -6.88
C GLU A 107 9.64 8.04 -5.40
N SER A 108 10.66 8.12 -4.53
CA SER A 108 10.49 8.44 -3.12
C SER A 108 9.86 9.81 -2.91
N ARG A 109 10.31 10.85 -3.62
CA ARG A 109 9.68 12.18 -3.61
C ARG A 109 8.20 12.11 -4.04
N GLY A 110 7.93 11.32 -5.08
CA GLY A 110 6.57 11.05 -5.56
C GLY A 110 5.71 10.39 -4.48
N GLU A 111 6.25 9.40 -3.78
CA GLU A 111 5.53 8.71 -2.70
C GLU A 111 5.25 9.61 -1.50
N ILE A 112 6.21 10.47 -1.09
CA ILE A 112 5.96 11.40 0.01
C ILE A 112 4.79 12.35 -0.33
N ARG A 113 4.75 12.89 -1.54
CA ARG A 113 3.63 13.73 -1.99
C ARG A 113 2.31 12.96 -2.05
N TYR A 114 2.36 11.73 -2.54
CA TYR A 114 1.22 10.80 -2.58
C TYR A 114 0.73 10.45 -1.16
N GLY A 115 1.62 10.16 -0.21
CA GLY A 115 1.26 9.95 1.19
C GLY A 115 0.64 11.20 1.83
N ALA A 116 1.21 12.38 1.55
CA ALA A 116 0.69 13.66 2.03
C ALA A 116 -0.71 13.98 1.46
N SER A 117 -1.01 13.59 0.20
CA SER A 117 -2.34 13.81 -0.39
C SER A 117 -3.45 13.07 0.37
N PHE A 118 -3.20 11.87 0.89
CA PHE A 118 -4.16 11.17 1.77
C PHE A 118 -4.40 11.92 3.08
N VAL A 119 -3.36 12.50 3.68
CA VAL A 119 -3.51 13.28 4.92
C VAL A 119 -4.40 14.51 4.65
N LYS A 120 -4.17 15.20 3.52
CA LYS A 120 -5.00 16.35 3.09
C LYS A 120 -6.44 15.91 2.80
N TRP A 121 -6.63 14.84 2.03
CA TRP A 121 -7.95 14.32 1.70
C TRP A 121 -8.78 14.03 2.95
N PHE A 122 -8.22 13.30 3.91
CA PHE A 122 -8.94 12.95 5.12
C PHE A 122 -9.09 14.10 6.12
N ALA A 123 -8.25 15.12 6.08
CA ALA A 123 -8.50 16.37 6.79
C ALA A 123 -9.80 17.05 6.30
N GLU A 124 -10.04 17.00 4.99
CA GLU A 124 -11.27 17.53 4.38
C GLU A 124 -12.48 16.61 4.63
N GLU A 125 -12.32 15.28 4.51
CA GLU A 125 -13.37 14.29 4.75
C GLU A 125 -13.81 14.22 6.22
N ALA A 126 -12.96 14.56 7.19
CA ALA A 126 -13.31 14.60 8.61
C ALA A 126 -14.62 15.37 8.87
N ARG A 127 -14.83 16.46 8.13
CA ARG A 127 -16.00 17.34 8.25
C ARG A 127 -17.25 16.81 7.53
N ARG A 128 -17.14 15.68 6.79
CA ARG A 128 -18.24 15.06 6.02
C ARG A 128 -18.76 13.78 6.67
N SER A 129 -18.33 13.46 7.88
CA SER A 129 -18.77 12.29 8.65
C SER A 129 -20.12 12.52 9.35
N TYR A 130 -21.13 12.96 8.63
CA TYR A 130 -22.47 13.19 9.16
C TYR A 130 -23.38 11.98 8.96
N GLY A 131 -24.45 11.90 9.82
CA GLY A 131 -25.48 10.88 9.72
C GLY A 131 -26.67 11.32 8.85
N GLU A 132 -27.77 10.59 8.99
CA GLU A 132 -28.98 10.75 8.21
C GLU A 132 -30.18 10.98 9.11
N THR A 133 -31.19 11.73 8.63
CA THR A 133 -32.53 11.78 9.22
C THR A 133 -33.43 10.82 8.45
N ILE A 134 -34.07 9.88 9.16
CA ILE A 134 -34.86 8.81 8.55
C ILE A 134 -36.35 9.08 8.84
N PRO A 135 -37.27 9.01 7.84
CA PRO A 135 -38.70 9.12 8.08
C PRO A 135 -39.18 8.05 9.06
N ALA A 136 -39.83 8.46 10.15
CA ALA A 136 -40.35 7.53 11.14
C ALA A 136 -41.69 6.92 10.69
N PRO A 137 -42.02 5.67 11.09
CA PRO A 137 -43.29 5.02 10.75
C PRO A 137 -44.49 5.55 11.54
N SER A 138 -44.26 6.41 12.55
CA SER A 138 -45.31 7.03 13.40
C SER A 138 -44.97 8.48 13.71
N ALA A 139 -45.99 9.30 13.98
CA ALA A 139 -45.84 10.74 14.19
C ALA A 139 -45.15 11.10 15.53
N ASP A 140 -45.18 10.21 16.49
CA ASP A 140 -44.63 10.37 17.85
C ASP A 140 -43.11 10.07 17.93
N ARG A 141 -42.44 9.85 16.80
CA ARG A 141 -41.02 9.43 16.77
C ARG A 141 -40.19 10.27 15.80
N ARG A 142 -38.91 10.34 16.10
CA ARG A 142 -37.88 10.80 15.16
C ARG A 142 -36.74 9.79 15.12
N LEU A 143 -36.23 9.52 13.93
CA LEU A 143 -35.13 8.57 13.71
C LEU A 143 -33.97 9.28 13.04
N MET A 144 -32.77 9.04 13.52
CA MET A 144 -31.54 9.53 12.89
C MET A 144 -30.41 8.51 13.06
N THR A 145 -29.40 8.63 12.22
CA THR A 145 -28.14 7.92 12.40
C THR A 145 -27.06 8.87 12.86
N LEU A 146 -26.14 8.36 13.67
CA LEU A 146 -24.92 9.05 14.09
C LEU A 146 -23.73 8.21 13.65
N LYS A 147 -22.72 8.81 13.01
CA LYS A 147 -21.44 8.17 12.76
C LYS A 147 -20.51 8.44 13.93
N GLN A 148 -19.94 7.39 14.52
CA GLN A 148 -19.06 7.45 15.69
C GLN A 148 -17.76 6.69 15.42
N PRO A 149 -16.60 7.11 15.99
CA PRO A 149 -15.33 6.39 15.81
C PRO A 149 -15.44 4.97 16.39
N VAL A 150 -14.85 4.00 15.67
CA VAL A 150 -14.86 2.58 16.04
C VAL A 150 -14.11 2.30 17.36
N GLY A 151 -13.08 3.08 17.67
CA GLY A 151 -12.26 2.93 18.88
C GLY A 151 -10.76 2.91 18.57
N VAL A 152 -9.99 2.23 19.41
CA VAL A 152 -8.56 2.05 19.21
C VAL A 152 -8.32 1.19 17.98
N CYS A 153 -7.47 1.68 17.07
CA CYS A 153 -7.13 1.02 15.81
C CYS A 153 -5.66 0.60 15.77
N ALA A 154 -5.35 -0.44 15.02
CA ALA A 154 -4.00 -0.82 14.65
C ALA A 154 -3.81 -0.81 13.13
N ALA A 155 -2.64 -0.38 12.68
CA ALA A 155 -2.20 -0.47 11.29
C ALA A 155 -0.92 -1.30 11.21
N ILE A 156 -0.92 -2.33 10.36
CA ILE A 156 0.27 -3.13 10.05
C ILE A 156 0.57 -2.91 8.58
N THR A 157 1.75 -2.34 8.27
CA THR A 157 2.06 -1.84 6.93
C THR A 157 3.28 -2.53 6.31
N PRO A 158 3.30 -2.68 4.98
CA PRO A 158 4.40 -3.31 4.25
C PRO A 158 5.56 -2.33 4.02
N TRP A 159 6.64 -2.89 3.46
CA TRP A 159 7.88 -2.20 3.17
C TRP A 159 7.90 -1.42 1.82
N ASN A 160 7.02 -1.75 0.88
CA ASN A 160 7.16 -1.28 -0.51
C ASN A 160 6.75 0.19 -0.73
N PHE A 161 5.84 0.73 0.08
CA PHE A 161 5.48 2.15 0.13
C PHE A 161 5.38 2.60 1.59
N PRO A 162 6.52 2.73 2.29
CA PRO A 162 6.58 2.85 3.75
C PRO A 162 6.02 4.16 4.31
N ASN A 163 5.79 5.18 3.48
CA ASN A 163 5.10 6.41 3.86
C ASN A 163 3.62 6.35 3.50
N ALA A 164 3.29 6.11 2.23
CA ALA A 164 1.91 6.19 1.76
C ALA A 164 1.00 5.11 2.37
N MET A 165 1.49 3.89 2.65
CA MET A 165 0.70 2.83 3.28
C MET A 165 0.37 3.16 4.75
N ILE A 166 1.16 3.99 5.41
CA ILE A 166 0.88 4.49 6.75
C ILE A 166 -0.16 5.61 6.69
N THR A 167 0.09 6.65 5.90
CA THR A 167 -0.78 7.83 5.88
C THR A 167 -2.20 7.51 5.46
N ARG A 168 -2.40 6.62 4.48
CA ARG A 168 -3.73 6.22 4.00
C ARG A 168 -4.53 5.37 5.01
N LYS A 169 -3.89 4.85 6.07
CA LYS A 169 -4.53 4.17 7.21
C LYS A 169 -4.69 5.10 8.41
N CYS A 170 -3.65 5.88 8.72
CA CYS A 170 -3.63 6.74 9.89
C CYS A 170 -4.49 7.98 9.72
N ALA A 171 -4.45 8.61 8.55
CA ALA A 171 -5.21 9.84 8.33
C ALA A 171 -6.73 9.64 8.50
N PRO A 172 -7.37 8.61 7.91
CA PRO A 172 -8.80 8.36 8.14
C PRO A 172 -9.11 7.96 9.59
N ALA A 173 -8.23 7.18 10.26
CA ALA A 173 -8.40 6.86 11.67
C ALA A 173 -8.45 8.11 12.54
N LEU A 174 -7.46 8.98 12.38
CA LEU A 174 -7.36 10.24 13.14
C LEU A 174 -8.52 11.19 12.79
N ALA A 175 -8.88 11.29 11.51
CA ALA A 175 -10.02 12.08 11.03
C ALA A 175 -11.35 11.63 11.67
N ALA A 176 -11.57 10.31 11.74
CA ALA A 176 -12.75 9.72 12.37
C ALA A 176 -12.81 9.95 13.90
N GLY A 177 -11.67 10.16 14.56
CA GLY A 177 -11.56 10.28 16.02
C GLY A 177 -11.07 8.99 16.69
N CYS A 178 -10.39 8.11 15.94
CA CYS A 178 -9.75 6.90 16.43
C CYS A 178 -8.27 7.15 16.70
N PRO A 179 -7.71 6.83 17.85
CA PRO A 179 -6.26 6.69 18.02
C PRO A 179 -5.77 5.44 17.29
N ILE A 180 -4.50 5.46 16.88
CA ILE A 180 -3.94 4.39 16.07
C ILE A 180 -2.53 4.01 16.49
N ILE A 181 -2.26 2.70 16.49
CA ILE A 181 -0.93 2.10 16.68
C ILE A 181 -0.44 1.58 15.33
N VAL A 182 0.70 2.06 14.87
CA VAL A 182 1.33 1.65 13.61
C VAL A 182 2.44 0.66 13.90
N LYS A 183 2.37 -0.52 13.29
CA LYS A 183 3.49 -1.45 13.15
C LYS A 183 3.98 -1.38 11.72
N PRO A 184 5.04 -0.60 11.41
CA PRO A 184 5.65 -0.59 10.08
C PRO A 184 6.36 -1.92 9.80
N SER A 185 6.74 -2.16 8.55
CA SER A 185 7.64 -3.27 8.23
C SER A 185 8.94 -3.15 9.03
N ASP A 186 9.47 -4.29 9.44
CA ASP A 186 10.80 -4.43 10.04
C ASP A 186 11.94 -4.05 9.08
N LEU A 187 11.69 -4.08 7.78
CA LEU A 187 12.65 -3.66 6.75
C LEU A 187 12.69 -2.14 6.53
N THR A 188 11.59 -1.42 6.78
CA THR A 188 11.47 0.00 6.45
C THR A 188 10.74 0.79 7.55
N PRO A 189 11.24 0.80 8.79
CA PRO A 189 10.58 1.48 9.89
C PRO A 189 10.93 2.99 9.98
N LEU A 190 12.01 3.45 9.33
CA LEU A 190 12.53 4.81 9.49
C LEU A 190 11.55 5.85 8.93
N SER A 191 10.89 5.56 7.81
CA SER A 191 9.82 6.43 7.26
C SER A 191 8.66 6.61 8.25
N ALA A 192 8.27 5.55 8.98
CA ALA A 192 7.22 5.63 10.00
C ALA A 192 7.65 6.49 11.19
N LEU A 193 8.90 6.34 11.64
CA LEU A 193 9.46 7.11 12.75
C LEU A 193 9.59 8.60 12.37
N ALA A 194 10.01 8.91 11.13
CA ALA A 194 10.04 10.27 10.63
C ALA A 194 8.62 10.91 10.60
N LEU A 195 7.60 10.15 10.20
CA LEU A 195 6.21 10.59 10.29
C LEU A 195 5.77 10.86 11.73
N ALA A 196 6.26 10.08 12.71
CA ALA A 196 5.98 10.30 14.13
C ALA A 196 6.64 11.59 14.65
N VAL A 197 7.88 11.88 14.23
CA VAL A 197 8.53 13.17 14.54
C VAL A 197 7.67 14.35 14.05
N LEU A 198 7.18 14.28 12.82
CA LEU A 198 6.33 15.33 12.26
C LEU A 198 4.98 15.41 12.98
N ALA A 199 4.38 14.28 13.37
CA ALA A 199 3.13 14.24 14.13
C ALA A 199 3.28 14.88 15.52
N GLU A 200 4.39 14.62 16.21
CA GLU A 200 4.75 15.27 17.49
C GLU A 200 4.91 16.78 17.32
N ARG A 201 5.67 17.23 16.32
CA ARG A 201 5.91 18.66 16.05
C ARG A 201 4.65 19.47 15.76
N VAL A 202 3.68 18.86 15.08
CA VAL A 202 2.39 19.54 14.80
C VAL A 202 1.41 19.43 15.95
N GLY A 203 1.79 18.78 17.04
CA GLY A 203 1.06 18.72 18.30
C GLY A 203 -0.06 17.69 18.32
N ILE A 204 0.00 16.59 17.53
CA ILE A 204 -0.91 15.45 17.70
C ILE A 204 -0.73 14.92 19.13
N PRO A 205 -1.83 14.82 19.94
CA PRO A 205 -1.69 14.48 21.35
C PRO A 205 -1.05 13.12 21.61
N ALA A 206 -0.33 13.00 22.74
CA ALA A 206 0.24 11.74 23.21
C ALA A 206 -0.81 10.62 23.22
N GLY A 207 -0.42 9.41 22.84
CA GLY A 207 -1.28 8.23 22.72
C GLY A 207 -2.22 8.19 21.51
N VAL A 208 -2.45 9.33 20.82
CA VAL A 208 -3.34 9.35 19.62
C VAL A 208 -2.69 8.72 18.40
N PHE A 209 -1.39 8.92 18.21
CA PHE A 209 -0.58 8.30 17.18
C PHE A 209 0.64 7.63 17.82
N ASN A 210 0.81 6.33 17.62
CA ASN A 210 1.90 5.55 18.17
C ASN A 210 2.58 4.74 17.06
N VAL A 211 3.90 4.60 17.11
CA VAL A 211 4.68 3.79 16.17
C VAL A 211 5.53 2.80 16.97
N ILE A 212 5.27 1.51 16.75
CA ILE A 212 5.99 0.40 17.39
C ILE A 212 6.80 -0.36 16.35
N THR A 213 8.09 -0.48 16.57
CA THR A 213 9.02 -1.24 15.74
C THR A 213 9.27 -2.61 16.35
N GLY A 214 9.61 -3.61 15.56
CA GLY A 214 9.90 -4.96 16.08
C GLY A 214 9.41 -6.06 15.14
N MET A 215 9.69 -7.30 15.53
CA MET A 215 9.30 -8.48 14.77
C MET A 215 7.78 -8.69 14.78
N PRO A 216 7.18 -9.15 13.65
CA PRO A 216 5.73 -9.15 13.50
C PRO A 216 4.97 -10.08 14.46
N THR A 217 5.58 -11.20 14.92
CA THR A 217 4.86 -12.26 15.64
C THR A 217 4.29 -11.76 16.96
N GLY A 218 5.13 -11.36 17.93
CA GLY A 218 4.67 -10.95 19.26
C GLY A 218 3.82 -9.68 19.24
N ILE A 219 4.15 -8.72 18.36
CA ILE A 219 3.35 -7.50 18.15
C ILE A 219 1.98 -7.86 17.54
N GLY A 220 1.97 -8.70 16.49
CA GLY A 220 0.75 -9.11 15.81
C GLY A 220 -0.21 -9.88 16.71
N GLU A 221 0.30 -10.78 17.54
CA GLU A 221 -0.48 -11.54 18.53
C GLU A 221 -1.14 -10.62 19.58
N GLU A 222 -0.39 -9.63 20.11
CA GLU A 222 -0.96 -8.67 21.06
C GLU A 222 -2.01 -7.77 20.39
N LEU A 223 -1.77 -7.25 19.18
CA LEU A 223 -2.73 -6.43 18.45
C LEU A 223 -4.03 -7.19 18.12
N THR A 224 -3.93 -8.46 17.75
CA THR A 224 -5.10 -9.29 17.40
C THR A 224 -5.81 -9.82 18.64
N GLY A 225 -5.08 -10.20 19.70
CA GLY A 225 -5.61 -10.80 20.91
C GLY A 225 -6.12 -9.80 21.96
N ASN A 226 -5.74 -8.52 21.88
CA ASN A 226 -6.14 -7.54 22.89
C ASN A 226 -7.55 -6.97 22.59
N PRO A 227 -8.52 -7.09 23.52
CA PRO A 227 -9.92 -6.66 23.30
C PRO A 227 -10.10 -5.15 23.14
N VAL A 228 -9.14 -4.33 23.58
CA VAL A 228 -9.17 -2.87 23.44
C VAL A 228 -9.03 -2.45 21.97
N VAL A 229 -8.23 -3.18 21.18
CA VAL A 229 -8.10 -2.93 19.74
C VAL A 229 -9.39 -3.35 19.03
N ARG A 230 -10.10 -2.38 18.46
CA ARG A 230 -11.40 -2.60 17.79
C ARG A 230 -11.26 -2.87 16.29
N LYS A 231 -10.21 -2.31 15.67
CA LYS A 231 -9.98 -2.44 14.24
C LYS A 231 -8.50 -2.69 13.93
N ILE A 232 -8.27 -3.57 12.96
CA ILE A 232 -6.95 -3.78 12.35
C ILE A 232 -7.05 -3.46 10.86
N SER A 233 -6.18 -2.57 10.38
CA SER A 233 -5.94 -2.32 8.97
C SER A 233 -4.58 -2.90 8.59
N PHE A 234 -4.57 -3.84 7.65
CA PHE A 234 -3.37 -4.55 7.23
C PHE A 234 -3.17 -4.43 5.72
N THR A 235 -1.94 -4.18 5.30
CA THR A 235 -1.49 -4.36 3.92
C THR A 235 -0.29 -5.28 3.90
N GLY A 236 -0.35 -6.33 3.08
CA GLY A 236 0.73 -7.30 2.96
C GLY A 236 0.31 -8.57 2.22
N SER A 237 0.97 -9.70 2.51
CA SER A 237 0.68 -10.96 1.82
C SER A 237 -0.69 -11.55 2.20
N THR A 238 -1.34 -12.22 1.25
CA THR A 238 -2.62 -12.92 1.48
C THR A 238 -2.53 -13.97 2.59
N ALA A 239 -1.37 -14.64 2.73
CA ALA A 239 -1.16 -15.61 3.79
C ALA A 239 -1.22 -14.99 5.19
N VAL A 240 -0.56 -13.83 5.38
CA VAL A 240 -0.61 -13.09 6.64
C VAL A 240 -1.99 -12.48 6.89
N GLY A 241 -2.66 -11.97 5.85
CA GLY A 241 -4.04 -11.47 5.97
C GLY A 241 -5.00 -12.55 6.50
N ARG A 242 -4.91 -13.77 6.01
CA ARG A 242 -5.69 -14.92 6.52
C ARG A 242 -5.35 -15.25 7.98
N LEU A 243 -4.07 -15.15 8.38
CA LEU A 243 -3.64 -15.36 9.76
C LEU A 243 -4.26 -14.32 10.69
N LEU A 244 -4.13 -13.03 10.34
CA LEU A 244 -4.69 -11.92 11.13
C LEU A 244 -6.23 -12.02 11.25
N MET A 245 -6.92 -12.42 10.17
CA MET A 245 -8.36 -12.66 10.20
C MET A 245 -8.73 -13.76 11.19
N ARG A 246 -8.02 -14.90 11.20
CA ARG A 246 -8.24 -15.99 12.17
C ARG A 246 -8.00 -15.53 13.59
N GLN A 247 -6.88 -14.84 13.86
CA GLN A 247 -6.55 -14.36 15.20
C GLN A 247 -7.51 -13.29 15.71
N SER A 248 -8.10 -12.49 14.81
CA SER A 248 -9.04 -11.41 15.15
C SER A 248 -10.46 -11.91 15.45
N ALA A 249 -10.79 -13.15 15.09
CA ALA A 249 -12.15 -13.69 15.18
C ALA A 249 -12.66 -13.78 16.64
N GLU A 250 -11.78 -14.08 17.61
CA GLU A 250 -12.13 -14.17 19.04
C GLU A 250 -12.76 -12.87 19.58
N HIS A 251 -12.37 -11.73 19.06
CA HIS A 251 -12.85 -10.42 19.51
C HIS A 251 -13.72 -9.71 18.48
N ILE A 252 -14.11 -10.39 17.39
CA ILE A 252 -14.96 -9.86 16.31
C ILE A 252 -14.45 -8.48 15.85
N LYS A 253 -13.11 -8.37 15.66
CA LYS A 253 -12.50 -7.10 15.26
C LYS A 253 -12.92 -6.70 13.84
N ARG A 254 -13.11 -5.41 13.62
CA ARG A 254 -13.26 -4.87 12.27
C ARG A 254 -11.93 -4.97 11.51
N LEU A 255 -11.97 -5.49 10.29
CA LEU A 255 -10.78 -5.69 9.48
C LEU A 255 -10.89 -4.91 8.17
N SER A 256 -9.81 -4.21 7.80
CA SER A 256 -9.52 -3.78 6.43
C SER A 256 -8.25 -4.48 6.00
N LEU A 257 -8.32 -5.24 4.92
CA LEU A 257 -7.23 -6.08 4.41
C LEU A 257 -6.94 -5.71 2.97
N GLU A 258 -5.73 -5.21 2.71
CA GLU A 258 -5.19 -4.95 1.38
C GLU A 258 -4.09 -5.98 1.11
N LEU A 259 -4.40 -6.96 0.26
CA LEU A 259 -3.60 -8.16 0.11
C LEU A 259 -2.95 -8.23 -1.28
N GLY A 260 -2.33 -9.36 -1.59
CA GLY A 260 -1.66 -9.57 -2.87
C GLY A 260 -2.58 -9.44 -4.07
N GLY A 261 -1.99 -9.17 -5.22
CA GLY A 261 -2.66 -9.05 -6.49
C GLY A 261 -2.03 -9.92 -7.57
N ASN A 262 -2.71 -10.03 -8.70
CA ASN A 262 -2.19 -10.65 -9.92
C ASN A 262 -2.83 -9.95 -11.13
N ALA A 263 -2.56 -8.63 -11.22
CA ALA A 263 -3.26 -7.73 -12.13
C ALA A 263 -3.06 -8.12 -13.60
N PRO A 264 -4.15 -8.32 -14.37
CA PRO A 264 -4.09 -8.41 -15.81
C PRO A 264 -3.93 -7.01 -16.41
N PHE A 265 -3.10 -6.91 -17.44
CA PHE A 265 -2.96 -5.75 -18.32
C PHE A 265 -3.29 -6.20 -19.73
N ILE A 266 -4.43 -5.75 -20.28
CA ILE A 266 -5.00 -6.28 -21.51
C ILE A 266 -4.89 -5.23 -22.62
N VAL A 267 -4.30 -5.61 -23.76
CA VAL A 267 -4.16 -4.73 -24.93
C VAL A 267 -4.91 -5.35 -26.09
N PHE A 268 -5.99 -4.70 -26.52
CA PHE A 268 -6.77 -5.10 -27.70
C PHE A 268 -6.15 -4.57 -29.00
N ASP A 269 -6.48 -5.16 -30.15
CA ASP A 269 -5.95 -4.78 -31.46
C ASP A 269 -6.21 -3.33 -31.84
N ASP A 270 -7.32 -2.76 -31.35
CA ASP A 270 -7.74 -1.38 -31.59
C ASP A 270 -7.12 -0.36 -30.60
N ALA A 271 -6.29 -0.83 -29.65
CA ALA A 271 -5.65 0.05 -28.67
C ALA A 271 -4.68 1.02 -29.36
N GLU A 272 -4.57 2.24 -28.80
CA GLU A 272 -3.52 3.16 -29.18
C GLU A 272 -2.20 2.65 -28.60
N LEU A 273 -1.24 2.31 -29.47
CA LEU A 273 -0.01 1.59 -29.12
C LEU A 273 0.85 2.34 -28.08
N GLU A 274 1.11 3.62 -28.32
CA GLU A 274 1.98 4.42 -27.44
C GLU A 274 1.33 4.64 -26.07
N GLN A 275 0.02 4.80 -26.04
CA GLN A 275 -0.72 4.91 -24.78
C GLN A 275 -0.66 3.60 -23.98
N ALA A 276 -0.79 2.45 -24.64
CA ALA A 276 -0.68 1.14 -23.99
C ALA A 276 0.75 0.89 -23.47
N VAL A 277 1.78 1.24 -24.26
CA VAL A 277 3.20 1.14 -23.84
C VAL A 277 3.49 2.08 -22.68
N THR A 278 3.04 3.32 -22.71
CA THR A 278 3.16 4.25 -21.58
C THR A 278 2.46 3.69 -20.32
N GLY A 279 1.27 3.15 -20.49
CA GLY A 279 0.50 2.54 -19.40
C GLY A 279 1.21 1.38 -18.75
N ILE A 280 1.79 0.46 -19.54
CA ILE A 280 2.52 -0.68 -18.97
C ILE A 280 3.81 -0.25 -18.28
N MET A 281 4.55 0.73 -18.82
CA MET A 281 5.74 1.26 -18.16
C MET A 281 5.41 1.82 -16.77
N LEU A 282 4.34 2.59 -16.64
CA LEU A 282 3.88 3.17 -15.36
C LEU A 282 3.37 2.12 -14.36
N SER A 283 2.67 1.09 -14.83
CA SER A 283 2.11 0.08 -13.93
C SER A 283 3.10 -1.03 -13.57
N LYS A 284 4.01 -1.40 -14.48
CA LYS A 284 4.90 -2.56 -14.31
C LYS A 284 6.24 -2.25 -13.65
N PHE A 285 6.87 -1.12 -14.02
CA PHE A 285 8.26 -0.90 -13.66
C PHE A 285 8.45 0.07 -12.48
N ARG A 286 7.40 0.77 -12.04
CA ARG A 286 7.44 1.58 -10.82
C ARG A 286 7.86 0.73 -9.62
N ASN A 287 8.76 1.24 -8.79
CA ASN A 287 9.34 0.56 -7.63
C ASN A 287 9.91 -0.83 -7.99
N ALA A 288 10.56 -0.96 -9.16
CA ALA A 288 11.05 -2.23 -9.69
C ALA A 288 9.98 -3.34 -9.75
N GLY A 289 8.71 -3.00 -9.98
CA GLY A 289 7.59 -3.95 -9.99
C GLY A 289 7.12 -4.42 -8.61
N GLN A 290 7.65 -3.87 -7.53
CA GLN A 290 7.32 -4.22 -6.14
C GLN A 290 6.05 -3.49 -5.67
N THR A 291 4.95 -3.67 -6.40
CA THR A 291 3.68 -2.96 -6.23
C THR A 291 2.52 -3.95 -6.32
N CYS A 292 1.59 -3.90 -5.37
CA CYS A 292 0.43 -4.81 -5.31
C CYS A 292 -0.54 -4.67 -6.50
N VAL A 293 -0.57 -3.48 -7.14
CA VAL A 293 -1.34 -3.20 -8.37
C VAL A 293 -0.49 -3.33 -9.63
N CYS A 294 0.73 -3.86 -9.52
CA CYS A 294 1.63 -4.06 -10.65
C CYS A 294 1.01 -5.00 -11.69
N ALA A 295 1.07 -4.63 -12.96
CA ALA A 295 0.71 -5.52 -14.06
C ALA A 295 1.57 -6.80 -14.00
N ASN A 296 0.96 -7.93 -13.69
CA ASN A 296 1.67 -9.20 -13.51
C ASN A 296 1.42 -10.16 -14.67
N ARG A 297 0.28 -10.04 -15.37
CA ARG A 297 -0.09 -10.81 -16.56
C ARG A 297 -0.43 -9.85 -17.69
N ILE A 298 0.41 -9.80 -18.72
CA ILE A 298 0.22 -8.86 -19.83
C ILE A 298 -0.39 -9.63 -20.99
N LEU A 299 -1.70 -9.46 -21.19
CA LEU A 299 -2.48 -10.12 -22.24
C LEU A 299 -2.54 -9.20 -23.46
N VAL A 300 -2.04 -9.66 -24.58
CA VAL A 300 -1.96 -8.85 -25.81
C VAL A 300 -2.65 -9.58 -26.94
N GLN A 301 -3.59 -8.92 -27.63
CA GLN A 301 -4.31 -9.51 -28.77
C GLN A 301 -3.37 -9.76 -29.95
N ASP A 302 -3.61 -10.85 -30.66
CA ASP A 302 -2.70 -11.36 -31.70
C ASP A 302 -2.32 -10.32 -32.76
N GLY A 303 -3.25 -9.48 -33.20
CA GLY A 303 -3.03 -8.51 -34.28
C GLY A 303 -2.08 -7.37 -33.90
N ILE A 304 -1.96 -7.02 -32.61
CA ILE A 304 -1.06 -5.95 -32.13
C ILE A 304 0.18 -6.49 -31.41
N TYR A 305 0.22 -7.80 -31.11
CA TYR A 305 1.20 -8.41 -30.22
C TYR A 305 2.66 -8.10 -30.60
N ASP A 306 3.05 -8.37 -31.83
CA ASP A 306 4.47 -8.24 -32.23
C ASP A 306 4.91 -6.77 -32.23
N ARG A 307 4.01 -5.85 -32.60
CA ARG A 307 4.27 -4.40 -32.54
C ARG A 307 4.37 -3.91 -31.11
N PHE A 308 3.48 -4.37 -30.24
CA PHE A 308 3.51 -4.02 -28.81
C PHE A 308 4.75 -4.57 -28.13
N ALA A 309 5.10 -5.84 -28.37
CA ALA A 309 6.28 -6.47 -27.80
C ALA A 309 7.58 -5.74 -28.22
N ALA A 310 7.75 -5.44 -29.50
CA ALA A 310 8.91 -4.72 -30.01
C ALA A 310 9.01 -3.31 -29.36
N ARG A 311 7.89 -2.58 -29.34
CA ARG A 311 7.86 -1.22 -28.79
C ARG A 311 8.09 -1.18 -27.28
N LEU A 312 7.56 -2.18 -26.54
CA LEU A 312 7.82 -2.33 -25.11
C LEU A 312 9.31 -2.60 -24.84
N VAL A 313 9.95 -3.49 -25.60
CA VAL A 313 11.39 -3.78 -25.46
C VAL A 313 12.22 -2.51 -25.65
N GLU A 314 11.90 -1.66 -26.63
CA GLU A 314 12.60 -0.38 -26.84
C GLU A 314 12.52 0.54 -25.61
N GLU A 315 11.35 0.64 -24.95
CA GLU A 315 11.19 1.48 -23.76
C GLU A 315 11.86 0.85 -22.53
N VAL A 316 11.74 -0.46 -22.36
CA VAL A 316 12.37 -1.18 -21.23
C VAL A 316 13.89 -1.10 -21.30
N ALA A 317 14.48 -1.13 -22.50
CA ALA A 317 15.92 -1.00 -22.71
C ALA A 317 16.48 0.37 -22.28
N ARG A 318 15.64 1.40 -22.14
CA ARG A 318 16.05 2.74 -21.65
C ARG A 318 16.11 2.85 -20.13
N LEU A 319 15.56 1.87 -19.41
CA LEU A 319 15.57 1.87 -17.95
C LEU A 319 16.99 1.67 -17.43
N LYS A 320 17.41 2.55 -16.51
CA LYS A 320 18.73 2.49 -15.87
C LYS A 320 18.58 1.86 -14.47
N VAL A 321 19.18 0.68 -14.31
CA VAL A 321 19.27 -0.01 -13.02
C VAL A 321 20.49 0.50 -12.24
N GLY A 322 20.31 0.78 -10.95
CA GLY A 322 21.41 1.25 -10.11
C GLY A 322 20.95 1.70 -8.72
N ASN A 323 21.87 2.30 -7.96
CA ASN A 323 21.58 2.87 -6.66
C ASN A 323 20.59 4.05 -6.84
N GLY A 324 19.50 4.06 -6.09
CA GLY A 324 18.43 5.05 -6.20
C GLY A 324 18.86 6.50 -5.91
N LEU A 325 20.05 6.71 -5.36
CA LEU A 325 20.64 8.03 -5.14
C LEU A 325 21.42 8.56 -6.36
N GLU A 326 21.73 7.72 -7.34
CA GLU A 326 22.46 8.13 -8.54
C GLU A 326 21.55 8.81 -9.55
N ASP A 327 22.09 9.81 -10.24
CA ASP A 327 21.36 10.55 -11.27
C ASP A 327 20.94 9.65 -12.45
N GLY A 328 19.70 9.78 -12.83
CA GLY A 328 19.11 9.08 -13.97
C GLY A 328 18.76 7.60 -13.71
N VAL A 329 18.99 7.08 -12.52
CA VAL A 329 18.51 5.75 -12.12
C VAL A 329 16.99 5.75 -12.05
N THR A 330 16.38 4.73 -12.70
CA THR A 330 14.92 4.55 -12.78
C THR A 330 14.45 3.24 -12.14
N ILE A 331 15.36 2.28 -11.93
CA ILE A 331 15.08 0.99 -11.28
C ILE A 331 16.08 0.80 -10.15
N GLY A 332 15.60 0.77 -8.93
CA GLY A 332 16.39 0.44 -7.75
C GLY A 332 16.52 -1.07 -7.52
N PRO A 333 17.18 -1.51 -6.43
CA PRO A 333 17.29 -2.91 -6.05
C PRO A 333 15.94 -3.48 -5.64
N LEU A 334 15.81 -4.80 -5.62
CA LEU A 334 14.77 -5.48 -4.87
C LEU A 334 15.09 -5.42 -3.37
N ILE A 335 14.06 -5.51 -2.55
CA ILE A 335 14.17 -5.28 -1.10
C ILE A 335 15.05 -6.33 -0.38
N SER A 336 15.19 -7.52 -0.93
CA SER A 336 15.91 -8.61 -0.25
C SER A 336 16.40 -9.69 -1.23
N PRO A 337 17.40 -10.50 -0.83
CA PRO A 337 17.85 -11.67 -1.61
C PRO A 337 16.72 -12.66 -1.88
N ALA A 338 15.77 -12.83 -0.97
CA ALA A 338 14.62 -13.70 -1.16
C ALA A 338 13.70 -13.23 -2.32
N ALA A 339 13.56 -11.90 -2.48
CA ALA A 339 12.82 -11.33 -3.60
C ALA A 339 13.53 -11.60 -4.94
N VAL A 340 14.86 -11.47 -4.98
CA VAL A 340 15.68 -11.81 -6.17
C VAL A 340 15.52 -13.28 -6.54
N SER A 341 15.65 -14.19 -5.55
CA SER A 341 15.50 -15.63 -5.76
C SER A 341 14.11 -16.00 -6.29
N LYS A 342 13.06 -15.31 -5.83
CA LYS A 342 11.70 -15.51 -6.36
C LYS A 342 11.59 -15.08 -7.82
N VAL A 343 12.15 -13.93 -8.19
CA VAL A 343 12.16 -13.45 -9.57
C VAL A 343 12.93 -14.41 -10.47
N ALA A 344 14.13 -14.87 -10.04
CA ALA A 344 14.92 -15.85 -10.77
C ALA A 344 14.12 -17.13 -11.03
N ARG A 345 13.48 -17.69 -10.01
CA ARG A 345 12.63 -18.89 -10.14
C ARG A 345 11.50 -18.69 -11.16
N HIS A 346 10.85 -17.52 -11.18
CA HIS A 346 9.78 -17.23 -12.13
C HIS A 346 10.28 -17.12 -13.58
N ILE A 347 11.47 -16.52 -13.79
CA ILE A 347 12.09 -16.44 -15.12
C ILE A 347 12.51 -17.84 -15.60
N ASP A 348 13.18 -18.61 -14.74
CA ASP A 348 13.64 -19.97 -15.06
C ASP A 348 12.48 -20.91 -15.42
N ASP A 349 11.41 -20.89 -14.60
CA ASP A 349 10.18 -21.64 -14.88
C ASP A 349 9.61 -21.29 -16.26
N ALA A 350 9.48 -19.98 -16.56
CA ALA A 350 8.93 -19.54 -17.83
C ALA A 350 9.80 -19.99 -19.03
N LEU A 351 11.11 -19.82 -18.96
CA LEU A 351 12.03 -20.23 -20.01
C LEU A 351 12.03 -21.75 -20.21
N SER A 352 12.00 -22.51 -19.12
CA SER A 352 11.95 -23.98 -19.18
C SER A 352 10.66 -24.51 -19.82
N GLN A 353 9.58 -23.73 -19.75
CA GLN A 353 8.29 -24.06 -20.38
C GLN A 353 8.12 -23.43 -21.78
N GLY A 354 9.18 -22.84 -22.37
CA GLY A 354 9.20 -22.39 -23.75
C GLY A 354 8.91 -20.90 -23.99
N ALA A 355 8.84 -20.09 -22.93
CA ALA A 355 8.81 -18.63 -23.09
C ALA A 355 10.09 -18.12 -23.79
N LYS A 356 9.95 -17.02 -24.53
CA LYS A 356 11.07 -16.40 -25.23
C LYS A 356 11.59 -15.20 -24.43
N LEU A 357 12.90 -15.17 -24.19
CA LEU A 357 13.53 -13.97 -23.63
C LEU A 357 13.63 -12.90 -24.72
N LEU A 358 12.86 -11.83 -24.57
CA LEU A 358 12.88 -10.69 -25.52
C LEU A 358 13.87 -9.60 -25.06
N TYR A 359 14.04 -9.40 -23.74
CA TYR A 359 14.97 -8.46 -23.14
C TYR A 359 15.27 -8.82 -21.69
N GLY A 360 16.44 -8.39 -21.15
CA GLY A 360 16.85 -8.64 -19.78
C GLY A 360 17.34 -10.07 -19.56
N GLY A 361 16.86 -10.73 -18.51
CA GLY A 361 17.19 -12.12 -18.20
C GLY A 361 17.34 -12.40 -16.71
N MET A 362 18.07 -13.50 -16.42
CA MET A 362 18.32 -13.95 -15.05
C MET A 362 19.09 -12.90 -14.24
N PRO A 363 18.75 -12.71 -12.94
CA PRO A 363 19.59 -11.92 -12.03
C PRO A 363 21.03 -12.43 -12.00
N ASP A 364 21.98 -11.51 -11.87
CA ASP A 364 23.41 -11.82 -11.86
C ASP A 364 23.96 -11.83 -10.43
N GLY A 365 24.56 -12.96 -10.03
CA GLY A 365 25.23 -13.15 -8.76
C GLY A 365 24.34 -12.91 -7.53
N ASP A 366 24.96 -12.39 -6.44
CA ASP A 366 24.30 -12.09 -5.16
C ASP A 366 23.71 -10.68 -5.09
N SER A 367 23.70 -9.95 -6.22
CA SER A 367 23.19 -8.59 -6.31
C SER A 367 21.67 -8.53 -6.15
N GLN A 368 21.19 -7.52 -5.42
CA GLN A 368 19.75 -7.22 -5.35
C GLN A 368 19.24 -6.40 -6.55
N PHE A 369 20.13 -5.98 -7.44
CA PHE A 369 19.76 -5.32 -8.69
C PHE A 369 19.35 -6.34 -9.75
N VAL A 370 18.11 -6.24 -10.20
CA VAL A 370 17.53 -7.13 -11.21
C VAL A 370 17.22 -6.34 -12.47
N GLN A 371 17.74 -6.83 -13.61
CA GLN A 371 17.45 -6.21 -14.90
C GLN A 371 15.97 -6.32 -15.25
N PRO A 372 15.31 -5.24 -15.70
CA PRO A 372 13.98 -5.31 -16.26
C PRO A 372 13.92 -6.36 -17.35
N THR A 373 12.97 -7.29 -17.28
CA THR A 373 12.92 -8.45 -18.15
C THR A 373 11.59 -8.52 -18.89
N VAL A 374 11.63 -8.74 -20.20
CA VAL A 374 10.46 -8.95 -21.05
C VAL A 374 10.49 -10.39 -21.58
N LEU A 375 9.44 -11.15 -21.28
CA LEU A 375 9.26 -12.54 -21.74
C LEU A 375 8.09 -12.59 -22.74
N GLY A 376 8.34 -13.15 -23.92
CA GLY A 376 7.32 -13.38 -24.93
C GLY A 376 6.78 -14.81 -24.87
N ASP A 377 5.63 -15.03 -25.53
CA ASP A 377 4.98 -16.33 -25.68
C ASP A 377 4.79 -17.10 -24.35
N THR A 378 4.45 -16.35 -23.28
CA THR A 378 4.11 -16.94 -21.99
C THR A 378 2.69 -17.51 -22.00
N HIS A 379 2.37 -18.41 -21.07
CA HIS A 379 1.04 -19.04 -21.00
C HIS A 379 0.58 -19.27 -19.55
N ALA A 380 -0.70 -19.59 -19.38
CA ALA A 380 -1.36 -19.74 -18.09
C ALA A 380 -0.80 -20.86 -17.18
N GLY A 381 -0.01 -21.79 -17.72
CA GLY A 381 0.62 -22.86 -16.94
C GLY A 381 1.87 -22.45 -16.18
N MET A 382 2.47 -21.32 -16.50
CA MET A 382 3.71 -20.82 -15.89
C MET A 382 3.49 -20.21 -14.50
N LEU A 383 4.52 -20.24 -13.64
CA LEU A 383 4.44 -19.66 -12.28
C LEU A 383 4.05 -18.18 -12.30
N LEU A 384 4.65 -17.39 -13.20
CA LEU A 384 4.39 -15.95 -13.33
C LEU A 384 2.94 -15.59 -13.73
N ALA A 385 2.17 -16.54 -14.27
CA ALA A 385 0.75 -16.36 -14.55
C ALA A 385 -0.14 -16.61 -13.30
N ASN A 386 0.36 -17.39 -12.34
CA ASN A 386 -0.40 -17.87 -11.19
C ASN A 386 0.04 -17.26 -9.85
N GLU A 387 1.31 -16.86 -9.74
CA GLU A 387 1.90 -16.22 -8.56
C GLU A 387 2.21 -14.74 -8.84
N GLU A 388 2.02 -13.88 -7.87
CA GLU A 388 2.48 -12.49 -7.91
C GLU A 388 4.01 -12.45 -7.95
N THR A 389 4.61 -11.94 -9.03
CA THR A 389 6.08 -11.90 -9.20
C THR A 389 6.73 -10.90 -8.24
N PHE A 390 6.14 -9.71 -8.10
CA PHE A 390 6.63 -8.60 -7.28
C PHE A 390 8.06 -8.17 -7.64
N GLY A 391 8.32 -8.08 -8.94
CA GLY A 391 9.60 -7.75 -9.53
C GLY A 391 9.47 -7.23 -10.96
N PRO A 392 10.57 -6.77 -11.60
CA PRO A 392 10.54 -6.08 -12.89
C PRO A 392 10.49 -7.04 -14.10
N VAL A 393 9.55 -8.00 -14.08
CA VAL A 393 9.36 -8.98 -15.14
C VAL A 393 8.03 -8.76 -15.84
N ALA A 394 8.02 -8.56 -17.13
CA ALA A 394 6.86 -8.32 -18.00
C ALA A 394 6.59 -9.53 -18.91
N PRO A 395 5.74 -10.48 -18.48
CA PRO A 395 5.38 -11.64 -19.30
C PRO A 395 4.25 -11.30 -20.26
N LEU A 396 4.47 -11.50 -21.56
CA LEU A 396 3.50 -11.26 -22.61
C LEU A 396 2.81 -12.57 -23.01
N MET A 397 1.48 -12.59 -22.92
CA MET A 397 0.63 -13.71 -23.26
C MET A 397 -0.33 -13.32 -24.39
N ARG A 398 -0.43 -14.14 -25.42
CA ARG A 398 -1.35 -13.91 -26.55
C ARG A 398 -2.79 -14.26 -26.18
N PHE A 399 -3.73 -13.55 -26.80
CA PHE A 399 -5.13 -13.95 -26.86
C PHE A 399 -5.72 -13.60 -28.22
N THR A 400 -6.81 -14.29 -28.62
CA THR A 400 -7.43 -14.14 -29.93
C THR A 400 -8.66 -13.23 -29.92
N ASP A 401 -9.50 -13.35 -28.90
CA ASP A 401 -10.77 -12.62 -28.82
C ASP A 401 -11.12 -12.14 -27.39
N GLU A 402 -12.14 -11.30 -27.29
CA GLU A 402 -12.57 -10.68 -26.04
C GLU A 402 -13.01 -11.70 -24.99
N ALA A 403 -13.63 -12.81 -25.38
CA ALA A 403 -14.08 -13.84 -24.45
C ALA A 403 -12.90 -14.58 -23.80
N GLN A 404 -11.88 -14.88 -24.60
CA GLN A 404 -10.64 -15.47 -24.10
C GLN A 404 -9.88 -14.48 -23.18
N ALA A 405 -9.80 -13.21 -23.55
CA ALA A 405 -9.17 -12.18 -22.72
C ALA A 405 -9.83 -12.09 -21.34
N LEU A 406 -11.18 -12.06 -21.31
CA LEU A 406 -11.95 -12.01 -20.07
C LEU A 406 -11.76 -13.27 -19.22
N ALA A 407 -11.80 -14.44 -19.84
CA ALA A 407 -11.59 -15.70 -19.15
C ALA A 407 -10.19 -15.77 -18.52
N LEU A 408 -9.15 -15.41 -19.26
CA LEU A 408 -7.77 -15.35 -18.77
C LEU A 408 -7.62 -14.31 -17.65
N ALA A 409 -8.23 -13.12 -17.80
CA ALA A 409 -8.15 -12.06 -16.81
C ALA A 409 -8.75 -12.51 -15.47
N ASN A 410 -9.94 -13.10 -15.46
CA ASN A 410 -10.66 -13.51 -14.26
C ASN A 410 -10.18 -14.86 -13.66
N ALA A 411 -9.35 -15.63 -14.39
CA ALA A 411 -8.81 -16.94 -13.95
C ALA A 411 -7.71 -16.77 -12.87
N THR A 412 -8.06 -16.14 -11.75
CA THR A 412 -7.18 -15.92 -10.61
C THR A 412 -7.99 -15.82 -9.32
N PRO A 413 -7.46 -16.29 -8.17
CA PRO A 413 -8.09 -16.05 -6.88
C PRO A 413 -8.01 -14.59 -6.41
N TYR A 414 -7.21 -13.77 -7.07
CA TYR A 414 -7.02 -12.35 -6.76
C TYR A 414 -8.01 -11.46 -7.50
N GLY A 415 -8.18 -10.22 -7.02
CA GLY A 415 -9.07 -9.24 -7.61
C GLY A 415 -8.77 -7.81 -7.12
N LEU A 416 -7.48 -7.38 -7.14
CA LEU A 416 -7.12 -6.05 -6.68
C LEU A 416 -7.25 -5.01 -7.80
N GLY A 417 -6.41 -5.08 -8.82
CA GLY A 417 -6.39 -4.16 -9.94
C GLY A 417 -6.39 -4.87 -11.29
N ALA A 418 -6.97 -4.24 -12.30
CA ALA A 418 -6.94 -4.65 -13.70
C ALA A 418 -6.81 -3.45 -14.62
N TYR A 419 -6.19 -3.64 -15.78
CA TYR A 419 -5.98 -2.61 -16.78
C TYR A 419 -6.38 -3.13 -18.16
N TYR A 420 -7.01 -2.30 -18.99
CA TYR A 420 -7.24 -2.66 -20.38
C TYR A 420 -7.22 -1.44 -21.30
N PHE A 421 -6.85 -1.69 -22.55
CA PHE A 421 -6.64 -0.67 -23.57
C PHE A 421 -7.46 -1.02 -24.81
N THR A 422 -8.37 -0.14 -25.21
CA THR A 422 -9.26 -0.27 -26.37
C THR A 422 -9.79 1.11 -26.79
N GLN A 423 -10.17 1.26 -28.05
CA GLN A 423 -10.87 2.44 -28.57
C GLN A 423 -12.38 2.16 -28.79
N ASP A 424 -12.83 0.92 -28.59
CA ASP A 424 -14.24 0.54 -28.73
C ASP A 424 -15.04 0.95 -27.48
N LEU A 425 -15.91 1.94 -27.61
CA LEU A 425 -16.76 2.45 -26.53
C LEU A 425 -17.67 1.36 -25.92
N ARG A 426 -18.19 0.43 -26.73
CA ARG A 426 -19.07 -0.64 -26.24
C ARG A 426 -18.27 -1.68 -25.44
N ARG A 427 -17.10 -2.03 -25.91
CA ARG A 427 -16.16 -2.89 -25.18
C ARG A 427 -15.74 -2.23 -23.85
N SER A 428 -15.49 -0.92 -23.86
CA SER A 428 -15.10 -0.17 -22.66
C SER A 428 -16.07 -0.38 -21.49
N TRP A 429 -17.36 -0.42 -21.73
CA TRP A 429 -18.34 -0.70 -20.67
C TRP A 429 -18.49 -2.20 -20.39
N ARG A 430 -18.80 -2.99 -21.41
CA ARG A 430 -19.08 -4.42 -21.26
C ARG A 430 -17.92 -5.18 -20.64
N PHE A 431 -16.70 -4.91 -21.08
CA PHE A 431 -15.52 -5.60 -20.59
C PHE A 431 -15.12 -5.12 -19.18
N GLY A 432 -15.18 -3.80 -18.94
CA GLY A 432 -14.87 -3.23 -17.62
C GLY A 432 -15.80 -3.73 -16.52
N GLU A 433 -17.11 -3.85 -16.80
CA GLU A 433 -18.10 -4.38 -15.85
C GLU A 433 -17.93 -5.90 -15.59
N ALA A 434 -17.42 -6.64 -16.57
CA ALA A 434 -17.22 -8.09 -16.46
C ALA A 434 -15.90 -8.49 -15.76
N LEU A 435 -14.98 -7.56 -15.56
CA LEU A 435 -13.73 -7.80 -14.80
C LEU A 435 -13.99 -7.93 -13.30
N GLU A 436 -13.54 -9.01 -12.70
CA GLU A 436 -13.74 -9.32 -11.27
C GLU A 436 -12.63 -8.70 -10.39
N PHE A 437 -12.46 -7.38 -10.47
CA PHE A 437 -11.43 -6.63 -9.75
C PHE A 437 -12.03 -5.42 -9.03
N GLY A 438 -11.45 -5.06 -7.89
CA GLY A 438 -11.92 -3.91 -7.11
C GLY A 438 -11.59 -2.56 -7.75
N MET A 439 -10.57 -2.53 -8.60
CA MET A 439 -10.14 -1.35 -9.36
C MET A 439 -9.87 -1.71 -10.80
N VAL A 440 -10.39 -0.91 -11.73
CA VAL A 440 -10.23 -1.14 -13.17
C VAL A 440 -9.78 0.16 -13.83
N GLY A 441 -8.68 0.11 -14.58
CA GLY A 441 -8.15 1.21 -15.40
C GLY A 441 -8.41 0.98 -16.89
N LEU A 442 -9.17 1.86 -17.53
CA LEU A 442 -9.32 1.91 -18.97
C LEU A 442 -8.37 2.94 -19.55
N ASN A 443 -7.52 2.52 -20.49
CA ASN A 443 -6.56 3.38 -21.19
C ASN A 443 -5.63 4.16 -20.24
N THR A 444 -5.31 3.60 -19.09
CA THR A 444 -4.40 4.17 -18.09
C THR A 444 -3.62 3.07 -17.37
N GLY A 445 -2.38 3.36 -16.99
CA GLY A 445 -1.55 2.50 -16.13
C GLY A 445 -1.57 2.91 -14.65
N ILE A 446 -2.38 3.91 -14.28
CA ILE A 446 -2.45 4.44 -12.90
C ILE A 446 -3.90 4.36 -12.41
N ILE A 447 -4.13 3.64 -11.28
CA ILE A 447 -5.45 3.43 -10.68
C ILE A 447 -5.47 3.77 -9.17
N SER A 448 -4.40 4.35 -8.66
CA SER A 448 -4.26 4.63 -7.24
C SER A 448 -4.14 6.13 -7.00
N MET A 449 -5.13 6.72 -6.34
CA MET A 449 -5.19 8.13 -5.94
C MET A 449 -6.06 8.29 -4.69
N GLU A 450 -5.87 9.36 -3.95
CA GLU A 450 -6.55 9.61 -2.67
C GLU A 450 -8.07 9.79 -2.79
N VAL A 451 -8.54 10.31 -3.92
CA VAL A 451 -9.97 10.62 -4.16
C VAL A 451 -10.79 9.40 -4.57
N ALA A 452 -10.14 8.32 -5.04
CA ALA A 452 -10.78 7.11 -5.51
C ALA A 452 -10.67 5.97 -4.49
N PRO A 453 -11.68 5.06 -4.41
CA PRO A 453 -11.61 3.92 -3.51
C PRO A 453 -10.54 2.93 -4.00
N PHE A 454 -9.60 2.59 -3.12
CA PHE A 454 -8.58 1.59 -3.34
C PHE A 454 -8.93 0.33 -2.55
N GLY A 455 -8.91 -0.83 -3.19
CA GLY A 455 -9.10 -2.12 -2.53
C GLY A 455 -9.54 -3.22 -3.47
N GLY A 456 -9.34 -4.46 -3.01
CA GLY A 456 -9.60 -5.65 -3.77
C GLY A 456 -10.93 -6.33 -3.45
N VAL A 457 -11.24 -7.33 -4.27
CA VAL A 457 -12.27 -8.34 -4.06
C VAL A 457 -11.62 -9.73 -4.03
N LYS A 458 -12.38 -10.78 -3.83
CA LYS A 458 -11.86 -12.17 -3.71
C LYS A 458 -10.75 -12.25 -2.64
N GLN A 459 -9.61 -12.87 -2.95
CA GLN A 459 -8.51 -13.04 -1.99
C GLN A 459 -7.54 -11.83 -1.94
N SER A 460 -7.86 -10.76 -2.63
CA SER A 460 -7.11 -9.50 -2.53
C SER A 460 -7.56 -8.61 -1.37
N GLY A 461 -8.64 -8.95 -0.66
CA GLY A 461 -8.92 -8.33 0.61
C GLY A 461 -10.36 -7.89 0.86
N LEU A 462 -10.51 -7.05 1.88
CA LEU A 462 -11.77 -6.52 2.42
C LEU A 462 -11.63 -5.04 2.74
N GLY A 463 -12.70 -4.28 2.53
CA GLY A 463 -12.71 -2.85 2.80
C GLY A 463 -12.15 -2.01 1.65
N ARG A 464 -12.11 -0.70 1.88
CA ARG A 464 -11.54 0.26 0.92
C ARG A 464 -10.71 1.30 1.65
N GLU A 465 -9.64 1.75 1.00
CA GLU A 465 -8.81 2.87 1.44
C GLU A 465 -8.97 4.04 0.47
N GLY A 466 -8.65 5.26 0.90
CA GLY A 466 -8.91 6.46 0.08
C GLY A 466 -10.40 6.77 -0.05
N SER A 467 -10.73 7.83 -0.76
CA SER A 467 -12.09 8.35 -0.94
C SER A 467 -12.88 8.51 0.38
N SER A 468 -14.16 8.77 0.31
CA SER A 468 -15.07 8.76 1.48
C SER A 468 -15.21 7.36 2.09
N TYR A 469 -15.13 6.31 1.27
CA TYR A 469 -15.22 4.92 1.75
C TYR A 469 -14.11 4.57 2.75
N GLY A 470 -12.90 5.12 2.58
CA GLY A 470 -11.79 4.90 3.53
C GLY A 470 -12.07 5.48 4.92
N LEU A 471 -12.83 6.59 5.01
CA LEU A 471 -13.25 7.14 6.30
C LEU A 471 -14.31 6.26 6.97
N ASP A 472 -15.27 5.73 6.21
CA ASP A 472 -16.35 4.86 6.72
C ASP A 472 -15.82 3.57 7.35
N GLU A 473 -14.62 3.11 6.94
CA GLU A 473 -13.94 1.98 7.57
C GLU A 473 -13.59 2.20 9.06
N TYR A 474 -13.50 3.45 9.52
CA TYR A 474 -13.17 3.83 10.90
C TYR A 474 -14.37 4.37 11.69
N LEU A 475 -15.58 4.26 11.13
CA LEU A 475 -16.82 4.77 11.70
C LEU A 475 -17.82 3.63 11.92
N GLU A 476 -18.57 3.73 13.01
CA GLU A 476 -19.75 2.90 13.32
C GLU A 476 -21.03 3.72 13.17
N VAL A 477 -22.05 3.13 12.59
CA VAL A 477 -23.37 3.75 12.46
C VAL A 477 -24.22 3.37 13.67
N LYS A 478 -24.64 4.39 14.45
CA LYS A 478 -25.55 4.25 15.57
C LYS A 478 -26.94 4.74 15.17
N ALA A 479 -27.94 3.88 15.26
CA ALA A 479 -29.33 4.31 15.15
C ALA A 479 -29.76 4.99 16.45
N PHE A 480 -30.32 6.20 16.33
CA PHE A 480 -30.82 6.98 17.49
C PHE A 480 -32.32 7.23 17.33
N HIS A 481 -33.07 6.73 18.27
CA HIS A 481 -34.52 6.79 18.30
C HIS A 481 -35.01 7.75 19.40
N VAL A 482 -35.84 8.73 19.03
CA VAL A 482 -36.52 9.62 19.96
C VAL A 482 -38.01 9.31 19.89
N GLY A 483 -38.60 8.93 20.99
CA GLY A 483 -40.03 8.66 21.11
C GLY A 483 -40.74 9.60 22.11
N GLY A 484 -42.05 9.58 22.12
CA GLY A 484 -42.86 10.38 23.04
C GLY A 484 -42.95 11.86 22.68
N LEU A 485 -42.85 12.19 21.39
CA LEU A 485 -42.91 13.54 20.84
C LEU A 485 -44.36 13.96 20.54
#